data_176696467745c6e6753d2b37a82595f0
#
_entry.id   176696467745c6e6753d2b37a82595f0
#
_cell.length_a   1.000
_cell.length_b   1.000
_cell.length_c   1.000
_cell.angle_alpha   90.00
_cell.angle_beta   90.00
_cell.angle_gamma   90.00
#
_symmetry.space_group_name_H-M   'P 1'
#
loop_
_entity.id
_entity.type
_entity.pdbx_description
1 polymer ?
#
loop_
_entity_poly.entity_id
_entity_poly.type
_entity_poly.pdbx_seq_one_letter_code
_entity_poly.pdbx_strand_id
1 'polypeptide(L)'
;DDCQQLLQTLFTTKERERILLEARKNVRDEAGRPVQTPAEIDEGFPLTRPRWDYNTASGRERLSNYRRVLVAGLRGAARQPTNLAKVREVMQGATEPPSVFLERLMEAYRRYTPFDPTSEGQRASVIMAFIGQSAPDIRKKLQRIEGLQDYTIRDVVREAEKVYHRRETEGEVREREKRRGG
;
A
#
# COMPACT_ATOMS: atom_id res chain seq x y z
N ASP A 1 15.45 -7.81 -29.37
CA ASP A 1 14.33 -8.52 -28.78
C ASP A 1 13.68 -7.69 -27.71
N ASP A 2 12.37 -7.59 -27.81
CA ASP A 2 11.58 -6.68 -27.01
C ASP A 2 11.11 -7.38 -25.74
N CYS A 3 11.67 -6.97 -24.59
CA CYS A 3 11.26 -7.50 -23.29
C CYS A 3 9.75 -7.35 -23.02
N GLN A 4 9.14 -6.26 -23.52
CA GLN A 4 7.70 -6.05 -23.40
C GLN A 4 6.90 -7.08 -24.20
N GLN A 5 7.38 -7.46 -25.38
CA GLN A 5 6.75 -8.49 -26.19
C GLN A 5 6.85 -9.88 -25.54
N LEU A 6 7.99 -10.19 -24.93
CA LEU A 6 8.15 -11.41 -24.15
C LEU A 6 7.19 -11.47 -22.96
N LEU A 7 7.01 -10.38 -22.24
CA LEU A 7 6.04 -10.31 -21.15
C LEU A 7 4.61 -10.51 -21.63
N GLN A 8 4.25 -9.97 -22.79
CA GLN A 8 2.93 -10.17 -23.40
C GLN A 8 2.70 -11.62 -23.80
N THR A 9 3.73 -12.31 -24.25
CA THR A 9 3.65 -13.70 -24.72
C THR A 9 3.61 -14.70 -23.57
N LEU A 10 4.38 -14.46 -22.51
CA LEU A 10 4.58 -15.42 -21.42
C LEU A 10 3.62 -15.27 -20.25
N PHE A 11 3.03 -14.10 -20.07
CA PHE A 11 2.22 -13.78 -18.90
C PHE A 11 0.84 -13.24 -19.28
N THR A 12 -0.14 -13.45 -18.40
CA THR A 12 -1.45 -12.83 -18.51
C THR A 12 -1.34 -11.30 -18.30
N THR A 13 -2.37 -10.56 -18.70
CA THR A 13 -2.39 -9.10 -18.51
C THR A 13 -2.19 -8.70 -17.04
N LYS A 14 -2.84 -9.40 -16.11
CA LYS A 14 -2.72 -9.12 -14.67
C LYS A 14 -1.33 -9.44 -14.14
N GLU A 15 -0.75 -10.55 -14.55
CA GLU A 15 0.61 -10.94 -14.16
C GLU A 15 1.63 -9.93 -14.69
N ARG A 16 1.48 -9.51 -15.94
CA ARG A 16 2.33 -8.49 -16.55
C ARG A 16 2.24 -7.15 -15.83
N GLU A 17 1.04 -6.66 -15.55
CA GLU A 17 0.84 -5.42 -14.79
C GLU A 17 1.52 -5.47 -13.42
N ARG A 18 1.42 -6.59 -12.73
CA ARG A 18 2.07 -6.82 -11.45
C ARG A 18 3.59 -6.82 -11.57
N ILE A 19 4.15 -7.49 -12.56
CA ILE A 19 5.59 -7.52 -12.83
C ILE A 19 6.11 -6.10 -13.10
N LEU A 20 5.42 -5.35 -13.96
CA LEU A 20 5.79 -3.97 -14.30
C LEU A 20 5.70 -3.05 -13.09
N LEU A 21 4.68 -3.18 -12.27
CA LEU A 21 4.54 -2.41 -11.04
C LEU A 21 5.70 -2.68 -10.07
N GLU A 22 6.04 -3.94 -9.85
CA GLU A 22 7.18 -4.32 -9.00
C GLU A 22 8.53 -3.87 -9.59
N ALA A 23 8.69 -3.95 -10.90
CA ALA A 23 9.88 -3.45 -11.58
C ALA A 23 10.07 -1.95 -11.36
N ARG A 24 9.02 -1.15 -11.52
CA ARG A 24 9.07 0.31 -11.37
C ARG A 24 9.46 0.76 -9.96
N LYS A 25 9.20 -0.03 -8.94
CA LYS A 25 9.66 0.23 -7.56
C LYS A 25 11.18 0.10 -7.40
N ASN A 26 11.85 -0.57 -8.31
CA ASN A 26 13.28 -0.83 -8.28
C ASN A 26 14.12 0.14 -9.12
N VAL A 27 13.52 1.15 -9.73
CA VAL A 27 14.23 2.20 -10.45
C VAL A 27 15.00 3.04 -9.45
N ARG A 28 16.30 3.22 -9.71
CA ARG A 28 17.22 3.96 -8.83
C ARG A 28 17.88 5.11 -9.58
N ASP A 29 18.25 6.16 -8.86
CA ASP A 29 19.05 7.26 -9.38
C ASP A 29 20.54 6.86 -9.52
N GLU A 30 21.36 7.77 -10.04
CA GLU A 30 22.82 7.55 -10.20
C GLU A 30 23.53 7.26 -8.88
N ALA A 31 22.98 7.73 -7.76
CA ALA A 31 23.51 7.46 -6.42
C ALA A 31 22.99 6.15 -5.82
N GLY A 32 22.21 5.35 -6.57
CA GLY A 32 21.64 4.09 -6.13
C GLY A 32 20.44 4.21 -5.18
N ARG A 33 19.85 5.41 -5.03
CA ARG A 33 18.68 5.64 -4.19
C ARG A 33 17.40 5.39 -4.96
N PRO A 34 16.34 4.89 -4.31
CA PRO A 34 15.04 4.71 -4.95
C PRO A 34 14.50 6.04 -5.49
N VAL A 35 14.05 6.03 -6.74
CA VAL A 35 13.42 7.16 -7.40
C VAL A 35 11.93 7.16 -7.08
N GLN A 36 11.36 8.33 -6.77
CA GLN A 36 9.96 8.47 -6.38
C GLN A 36 9.12 9.27 -7.38
N THR A 37 9.75 10.09 -8.23
CA THR A 37 9.02 10.89 -9.21
C THR A 37 8.63 10.06 -10.43
N PRO A 38 7.36 10.16 -10.92
CA PRO A 38 6.91 9.42 -12.09
C PRO A 38 7.77 9.63 -13.33
N ALA A 39 8.25 10.86 -13.56
CA ALA A 39 9.08 11.19 -14.70
C ALA A 39 10.42 10.43 -14.70
N GLU A 40 11.10 10.37 -13.56
CA GLU A 40 12.37 9.64 -13.42
C GLU A 40 12.16 8.12 -13.51
N ILE A 41 11.04 7.62 -12.99
CA ILE A 41 10.66 6.20 -13.14
C ILE A 41 10.43 5.87 -14.62
N ASP A 42 9.70 6.71 -15.35
CA ASP A 42 9.44 6.51 -16.78
C ASP A 42 10.71 6.60 -17.62
N GLU A 43 11.68 7.42 -17.22
CA GLU A 43 12.98 7.51 -17.88
C GLU A 43 13.82 6.24 -17.66
N GLY A 44 13.86 5.72 -16.45
CA GLY A 44 14.64 4.53 -16.09
C GLY A 44 14.01 3.20 -16.52
N PHE A 45 12.67 3.15 -16.50
CA PHE A 45 11.91 1.97 -16.91
C PHE A 45 10.67 2.37 -17.73
N PRO A 46 10.85 2.71 -19.01
CA PRO A 46 9.73 3.06 -19.88
C PRO A 46 8.81 1.86 -20.15
N LEU A 47 7.50 2.10 -20.22
CA LEU A 47 6.50 1.08 -20.53
C LEU A 47 6.41 0.75 -22.01
N THR A 48 7.00 1.59 -22.87
CA THR A 48 7.15 1.37 -24.30
C THR A 48 8.56 0.93 -24.63
N ARG A 49 8.77 0.38 -25.81
CA ARG A 49 10.10 -0.03 -26.26
C ARG A 49 11.07 1.16 -26.20
N PRO A 50 12.17 1.08 -25.41
CA PRO A 50 13.16 2.14 -25.34
C PRO A 50 13.93 2.23 -26.65
N ARG A 51 14.25 3.46 -27.05
CA ARG A 51 15.02 3.76 -28.27
C ARG A 51 16.49 4.04 -27.96
N TRP A 52 17.02 3.35 -26.98
CA TRP A 52 18.43 3.50 -26.63
C TRP A 52 19.31 2.77 -27.63
N ASP A 53 20.40 3.45 -28.05
CA ASP A 53 21.36 2.89 -28.97
C ASP A 53 22.32 1.95 -28.24
N TYR A 54 22.20 0.66 -28.51
CA TYR A 54 23.09 -0.35 -27.93
C TYR A 54 24.54 -0.28 -28.43
N ASN A 55 24.83 0.51 -29.46
CA ASN A 55 26.17 0.76 -29.96
C ASN A 55 26.93 1.81 -29.12
N THR A 56 26.24 2.59 -28.30
CA THR A 56 26.84 3.57 -27.39
C THR A 56 27.01 2.97 -25.99
N ALA A 57 28.03 3.45 -25.25
CA ALA A 57 28.24 3.04 -23.86
C ALA A 57 27.04 3.41 -22.97
N SER A 58 26.50 4.63 -23.15
CA SER A 58 25.32 5.11 -22.44
C SER A 58 24.08 4.27 -22.75
N GLY A 59 23.84 3.92 -24.00
CA GLY A 59 22.71 3.07 -24.40
C GLY A 59 22.81 1.67 -23.80
N ARG A 60 23.99 1.07 -23.79
CA ARG A 60 24.23 -0.25 -23.16
C ARG A 60 24.01 -0.22 -21.66
N GLU A 61 24.45 0.83 -20.98
CA GLU A 61 24.23 0.99 -19.54
C GLU A 61 22.73 1.11 -19.20
N ARG A 62 21.98 1.92 -19.95
CA ARG A 62 20.54 2.07 -19.79
C ARG A 62 19.80 0.76 -20.04
N LEU A 63 20.17 -0.01 -21.06
CA LEU A 63 19.58 -1.32 -21.34
C LEU A 63 19.93 -2.34 -20.26
N SER A 64 21.14 -2.33 -19.73
CA SER A 64 21.54 -3.17 -18.60
C SER A 64 20.73 -2.86 -17.35
N ASN A 65 20.56 -1.60 -17.02
CA ASN A 65 19.72 -1.15 -15.90
C ASN A 65 18.25 -1.53 -16.09
N TYR A 66 17.71 -1.38 -17.31
CA TYR A 66 16.36 -1.80 -17.66
C TYR A 66 16.14 -3.29 -17.39
N ARG A 67 17.04 -4.14 -17.87
CA ARG A 67 16.98 -5.59 -17.65
C ARG A 67 17.08 -5.95 -16.17
N ARG A 68 17.98 -5.30 -15.43
CA ARG A 68 18.13 -5.51 -13.99
C ARG A 68 16.84 -5.15 -13.24
N VAL A 69 16.22 -4.03 -13.56
CA VAL A 69 14.95 -3.59 -12.98
C VAL A 69 13.82 -4.56 -13.32
N LEU A 70 13.76 -5.04 -14.57
CA LEU A 70 12.78 -6.04 -14.99
C LEU A 70 12.95 -7.37 -14.24
N VAL A 71 14.16 -7.86 -14.08
CA VAL A 71 14.46 -9.08 -13.32
C VAL A 71 14.06 -8.92 -11.84
N ALA A 72 14.35 -7.77 -11.25
CA ALA A 72 13.89 -7.45 -9.89
C ALA A 72 12.37 -7.46 -9.78
N GLY A 73 11.67 -6.93 -10.79
CA GLY A 73 10.22 -6.98 -10.88
C GLY A 73 9.66 -8.40 -10.98
N LEU A 74 10.25 -9.24 -11.81
CA LEU A 74 9.90 -10.66 -11.92
C LEU A 74 10.08 -11.40 -10.59
N ARG A 75 11.17 -11.18 -9.90
CA ARG A 75 11.44 -11.78 -8.58
C ARG A 75 10.48 -11.27 -7.53
N GLY A 76 10.19 -9.97 -7.51
CA GLY A 76 9.25 -9.34 -6.58
C GLY A 76 7.84 -9.87 -6.77
N ALA A 77 7.37 -9.98 -8.01
CA ALA A 77 6.07 -10.53 -8.34
C ALA A 77 5.94 -12.02 -7.99
N ALA A 78 7.01 -12.80 -8.16
CA ALA A 78 7.03 -14.21 -7.81
C ALA A 78 7.11 -14.46 -6.30
N ARG A 79 7.74 -13.55 -5.54
CA ARG A 79 8.00 -13.70 -4.09
C ARG A 79 6.89 -13.21 -3.18
N GLN A 80 5.82 -12.60 -3.70
CA GLN A 80 4.71 -12.13 -2.88
C GLN A 80 3.53 -13.10 -2.92
N PRO A 81 3.58 -14.24 -2.20
CA PRO A 81 2.39 -15.03 -1.96
C PRO A 81 1.42 -14.21 -1.13
N THR A 82 0.14 -14.36 -1.39
CA THR A 82 -0.89 -13.74 -0.57
C THR A 82 -0.86 -14.35 0.84
N ASN A 83 -0.47 -13.56 1.83
CA ASN A 83 -0.48 -13.95 3.24
C ASN A 83 -1.48 -13.10 4.03
N LEU A 84 -2.74 -13.43 3.91
CA LEU A 84 -3.82 -12.73 4.63
C LEU A 84 -3.76 -12.93 6.13
N ALA A 85 -3.15 -14.01 6.62
CA ALA A 85 -2.96 -14.21 8.06
C ALA A 85 -2.13 -13.09 8.67
N LYS A 86 -1.05 -12.67 7.99
CA LYS A 86 -0.22 -11.54 8.43
C LYS A 86 -0.98 -10.21 8.44
N VAL A 87 -1.85 -9.99 7.48
CA VAL A 87 -2.71 -8.79 7.45
C VAL A 87 -3.67 -8.80 8.64
N ARG A 88 -4.27 -9.94 8.96
CA ARG A 88 -5.19 -10.11 10.09
C ARG A 88 -4.55 -9.97 11.46
N GLU A 89 -3.25 -10.16 11.56
CA GLU A 89 -2.49 -9.94 12.81
C GLU A 89 -2.36 -8.46 13.17
N VAL A 90 -2.59 -7.55 12.24
CA VAL A 90 -2.53 -6.12 12.47
C VAL A 90 -3.79 -5.67 13.21
N MET A 91 -3.67 -5.52 14.52
CA MET A 91 -4.75 -5.07 15.39
C MET A 91 -4.47 -3.66 15.90
N GLN A 92 -5.51 -2.86 16.02
CA GLN A 92 -5.38 -1.52 16.61
C GLN A 92 -5.01 -1.64 18.10
N GLY A 93 -3.95 -0.92 18.50
CA GLY A 93 -3.57 -0.81 19.91
C GLY A 93 -4.61 0.00 20.71
N ALA A 94 -4.66 -0.24 22.02
CA ALA A 94 -5.63 0.41 22.92
C ALA A 94 -5.53 1.94 22.92
N THR A 95 -4.33 2.50 22.72
CA THR A 95 -4.04 3.94 22.70
C THR A 95 -3.62 4.44 21.32
N GLU A 96 -3.66 3.57 20.30
CA GLU A 96 -3.25 3.90 18.95
C GLU A 96 -4.33 4.70 18.22
N PRO A 97 -3.98 5.88 17.64
CA PRO A 97 -4.91 6.62 16.81
C PRO A 97 -5.37 5.82 15.58
N PRO A 98 -6.64 5.95 15.15
CA PRO A 98 -7.17 5.24 13.99
C PRO A 98 -6.37 5.47 12.69
N SER A 99 -5.86 6.67 12.48
CA SER A 99 -5.01 7.01 11.31
C SER A 99 -3.69 6.25 11.30
N VAL A 100 -3.05 6.09 12.46
CA VAL A 100 -1.81 5.31 12.61
C VAL A 100 -2.07 3.82 12.38
N PHE A 101 -3.16 3.31 12.92
CA PHE A 101 -3.59 1.94 12.68
C PHE A 101 -3.87 1.68 11.19
N LEU A 102 -4.56 2.60 10.50
CA LEU A 102 -4.79 2.49 9.06
C LEU A 102 -3.48 2.40 8.27
N GLU A 103 -2.49 3.24 8.59
CA GLU A 103 -1.18 3.19 7.93
C GLU A 103 -0.50 1.83 8.10
N ARG A 104 -0.54 1.26 9.28
CA ARG A 104 0.00 -0.08 9.54
C ARG A 104 -0.74 -1.17 8.78
N LEU A 105 -2.06 -1.07 8.70
CA LEU A 105 -2.90 -2.00 7.95
C LEU A 105 -2.62 -1.91 6.44
N MET A 106 -2.54 -0.71 5.89
CA MET A 106 -2.18 -0.47 4.49
C MET A 106 -0.80 -1.03 4.14
N GLU A 107 0.18 -0.82 5.02
CA GLU A 107 1.53 -1.35 4.87
C GLU A 107 1.55 -2.88 4.89
N ALA A 108 0.76 -3.52 5.74
CA ALA A 108 0.62 -4.97 5.76
C ALA A 108 0.04 -5.52 4.45
N TYR A 109 -0.95 -4.85 3.86
CA TYR A 109 -1.46 -5.21 2.54
C TYR A 109 -0.38 -5.14 1.46
N ARG A 110 0.42 -4.08 1.44
CA ARG A 110 1.51 -3.90 0.47
C ARG A 110 2.60 -4.95 0.63
N ARG A 111 2.93 -5.28 1.87
CA ARG A 111 4.03 -6.19 2.21
C ARG A 111 3.67 -7.67 2.04
N TYR A 112 2.48 -8.06 2.42
CA TYR A 112 2.07 -9.47 2.52
C TYR A 112 1.06 -9.91 1.46
N THR A 113 0.62 -9.01 0.61
CA THR A 113 -0.29 -9.32 -0.49
C THR A 113 0.15 -8.65 -1.79
N PRO A 114 -0.28 -9.19 -2.95
CA PRO A 114 -0.06 -8.54 -4.24
C PRO A 114 -1.04 -7.39 -4.52
N PHE A 115 -1.99 -7.13 -3.61
CA PHE A 115 -3.06 -6.17 -3.83
C PHE A 115 -2.65 -4.76 -3.38
N ASP A 116 -2.97 -3.77 -4.20
CA ASP A 116 -2.86 -2.37 -3.81
C ASP A 116 -4.07 -1.99 -2.93
N PRO A 117 -3.85 -1.68 -1.63
CA PRO A 117 -4.95 -1.35 -0.73
C PRO A 117 -5.64 -0.02 -1.06
N THR A 118 -5.02 0.82 -1.90
CA THR A 118 -5.60 2.10 -2.34
C THR A 118 -6.46 1.95 -3.59
N SER A 119 -6.44 0.79 -4.25
CA SER A 119 -7.22 0.54 -5.45
C SER A 119 -8.72 0.42 -5.14
N GLU A 120 -9.54 0.82 -6.08
CA GLU A 120 -11.01 0.73 -5.95
C GLU A 120 -11.48 -0.71 -5.74
N GLY A 121 -10.87 -1.68 -6.40
CA GLY A 121 -11.20 -3.09 -6.24
C GLY A 121 -10.92 -3.66 -4.84
N GLN A 122 -10.07 -3.00 -4.05
CA GLN A 122 -9.72 -3.41 -2.69
C GLN A 122 -10.43 -2.59 -1.61
N ARG A 123 -11.17 -1.56 -1.96
CA ARG A 123 -11.86 -0.67 -1.01
C ARG A 123 -12.69 -1.43 0.01
N ALA A 124 -13.58 -2.29 -0.43
CA ALA A 124 -14.45 -3.05 0.46
C ALA A 124 -13.65 -3.98 1.38
N SER A 125 -12.63 -4.66 0.86
CA SER A 125 -11.75 -5.54 1.64
C SER A 125 -10.99 -4.78 2.74
N VAL A 126 -10.44 -3.63 2.41
CA VAL A 126 -9.70 -2.78 3.37
C VAL A 126 -10.63 -2.22 4.44
N ILE A 127 -11.82 -1.75 4.07
CA ILE A 127 -12.83 -1.25 5.01
C ILE A 127 -13.24 -2.36 5.98
N MET A 128 -13.52 -3.55 5.50
CA MET A 128 -13.90 -4.68 6.35
C MET A 128 -12.77 -5.09 7.31
N ALA A 129 -11.53 -5.11 6.84
CA ALA A 129 -10.37 -5.38 7.69
C ALA A 129 -10.17 -4.30 8.75
N PHE A 130 -10.27 -3.02 8.36
CA PHE A 130 -10.16 -1.89 9.29
C PHE A 130 -11.21 -1.98 10.41
N ILE A 131 -12.46 -2.23 10.07
CA ILE A 131 -13.54 -2.38 11.05
C ILE A 131 -13.29 -3.56 11.98
N GLY A 132 -13.02 -4.74 11.40
CA GLY A 132 -12.84 -5.99 12.16
C GLY A 132 -11.63 -6.00 13.09
N GLN A 133 -10.59 -5.23 12.74
CA GLN A 133 -9.31 -5.19 13.46
C GLN A 133 -9.14 -3.91 14.30
N SER A 134 -10.14 -3.03 14.32
CA SER A 134 -10.19 -1.85 15.19
C SER A 134 -10.34 -2.22 16.66
N ALA A 135 -10.01 -1.28 17.54
CA ALA A 135 -10.27 -1.41 18.99
C ALA A 135 -11.76 -1.66 19.26
N PRO A 136 -12.10 -2.37 20.36
CA PRO A 136 -13.47 -2.87 20.58
C PRO A 136 -14.59 -1.81 20.53
N ASP A 137 -14.38 -0.65 21.10
CA ASP A 137 -15.36 0.44 21.11
C ASP A 137 -15.54 1.08 19.72
N ILE A 138 -14.45 1.25 18.99
CA ILE A 138 -14.47 1.73 17.60
C ILE A 138 -15.16 0.72 16.71
N ARG A 139 -14.76 -0.55 16.80
CA ARG A 139 -15.38 -1.65 16.05
C ARG A 139 -16.89 -1.70 16.27
N LYS A 140 -17.33 -1.63 17.51
CA LYS A 140 -18.75 -1.64 17.87
C LYS A 140 -19.53 -0.48 17.21
N LYS A 141 -18.93 0.70 17.15
CA LYS A 141 -19.52 1.86 16.48
C LYS A 141 -19.58 1.70 14.97
N LEU A 142 -18.47 1.26 14.37
CA LEU A 142 -18.35 1.12 12.92
C LEU A 142 -19.27 0.02 12.36
N GLN A 143 -19.49 -1.05 13.10
CA GLN A 143 -20.39 -2.14 12.71
C GLN A 143 -21.86 -1.72 12.65
N ARG A 144 -22.24 -0.58 13.25
CA ARG A 144 -23.60 -0.04 13.25
C ARG A 144 -23.87 0.98 12.14
N ILE A 145 -22.88 1.30 11.33
CA ILE A 145 -23.03 2.25 10.22
C ILE A 145 -23.91 1.63 9.15
N GLU A 146 -24.98 2.34 8.79
CA GLU A 146 -25.82 2.00 7.65
C GLU A 146 -25.23 2.62 6.38
N GLY A 147 -25.42 1.96 5.22
CA GLY A 147 -24.93 2.45 3.94
C GLY A 147 -23.39 2.39 3.79
N LEU A 148 -22.74 1.49 4.48
CA LEU A 148 -21.28 1.35 4.48
C LEU A 148 -20.70 1.10 3.07
N GLN A 149 -21.47 0.52 2.17
CA GLN A 149 -21.06 0.30 0.78
C GLN A 149 -20.75 1.60 0.02
N ASP A 150 -21.32 2.74 0.46
CA ASP A 150 -21.09 4.05 -0.14
C ASP A 150 -19.95 4.84 0.56
N TYR A 151 -19.37 4.28 1.60
CA TYR A 151 -18.28 4.90 2.34
C TYR A 151 -16.93 4.70 1.65
N THR A 152 -16.12 5.74 1.70
CA THR A 152 -14.68 5.64 1.43
C THR A 152 -13.96 5.24 2.71
N ILE A 153 -12.68 4.81 2.58
CA ILE A 153 -11.86 4.53 3.76
C ILE A 153 -11.69 5.79 4.63
N ARG A 154 -11.62 6.97 4.03
CA ARG A 154 -11.56 8.25 4.76
C ARG A 154 -12.80 8.51 5.60
N ASP A 155 -13.97 8.18 5.09
CA ASP A 155 -15.24 8.31 5.82
C ASP A 155 -15.26 7.40 7.04
N VAL A 156 -14.81 6.16 6.88
CA VAL A 156 -14.73 5.18 7.98
C VAL A 156 -13.72 5.61 9.04
N VAL A 157 -12.55 6.09 8.64
CA VAL A 157 -11.54 6.61 9.56
C VAL A 157 -12.07 7.81 10.32
N ARG A 158 -12.79 8.70 9.67
CA ARG A 158 -13.41 9.87 10.31
C ARG A 158 -14.39 9.46 11.43
N GLU A 159 -15.20 8.45 11.19
CA GLU A 159 -16.09 7.92 12.22
C GLU A 159 -15.30 7.27 13.38
N ALA A 160 -14.24 6.56 13.08
CA ALA A 160 -13.34 6.00 14.08
C ALA A 160 -12.65 7.08 14.93
N GLU A 161 -12.17 8.16 14.31
CA GLU A 161 -11.57 9.31 15.00
C GLU A 161 -12.55 9.98 15.97
N LYS A 162 -13.82 10.10 15.63
CA LYS A 162 -14.85 10.64 16.54
C LYS A 162 -14.94 9.83 17.83
N VAL A 163 -14.90 8.52 17.75
CA VAL A 163 -14.91 7.63 18.93
C VAL A 163 -13.62 7.78 19.74
N TYR A 164 -12.50 7.81 19.07
CA TYR A 164 -11.18 7.95 19.70
C TYR A 164 -11.05 9.27 20.48
N HIS A 165 -11.42 10.40 19.89
CA HIS A 165 -11.39 11.72 20.54
C HIS A 165 -12.36 11.83 21.71
N ARG A 166 -13.48 11.14 21.66
CA ARG A 166 -14.42 11.10 22.78
C ARG A 166 -13.81 10.48 24.04
N ARG A 167 -12.95 9.47 23.89
CA ARG A 167 -12.22 8.88 25.00
C ARG A 167 -11.30 9.87 25.69
N GLU A 168 -10.59 10.70 24.92
CA GLU A 168 -9.70 11.72 25.48
C GLU A 168 -10.48 12.72 26.33
N THR A 169 -11.60 13.20 25.81
CA THR A 169 -12.48 14.15 26.52
C THR A 169 -13.04 13.54 27.82
N GLU A 170 -13.49 12.31 27.78
CA GLU A 170 -13.98 11.61 28.98
C GLU A 170 -12.87 11.34 30.00
N GLY A 171 -11.67 11.03 29.52
CA GLY A 171 -10.48 10.87 30.36
C GLY A 171 -10.10 12.15 31.08
N GLU A 172 -10.09 13.26 30.38
CA GLU A 172 -9.81 14.59 30.94
C GLU A 172 -10.86 15.01 31.97
N VAL A 173 -12.14 14.75 31.70
CA VAL A 173 -13.24 15.04 32.63
C VAL A 173 -13.08 14.22 33.92
N ARG A 174 -12.82 12.93 33.81
CA ARG A 174 -12.58 12.06 34.97
C ARG A 174 -11.38 12.50 35.79
N GLU A 175 -10.31 12.94 35.15
CA GLU A 175 -9.12 13.40 35.83
C GLU A 175 -9.36 14.74 36.55
N ARG A 176 -10.13 15.65 35.92
CA ARG A 176 -10.54 16.91 36.55
C ARG A 176 -11.44 16.67 37.79
N GLU A 177 -12.38 15.72 37.70
CA GLU A 177 -13.25 15.35 38.81
C GLU A 177 -12.45 14.78 39.98
N LYS A 178 -11.48 13.89 39.70
CA LYS A 178 -10.58 13.34 40.73
C LYS A 178 -9.76 14.44 41.43
N ARG A 179 -9.31 15.46 40.71
CA ARG A 179 -8.56 16.58 41.28
C ARG A 179 -9.41 17.55 42.08
N ARG A 180 -10.73 17.58 41.86
CA ARG A 180 -11.68 18.43 42.61
C ARG A 180 -12.27 17.75 43.85
N GLY A 181 -12.21 16.42 43.92
CA GLY A 181 -12.77 15.64 45.01
C GLY A 181 -11.78 15.17 46.07
N GLY A 182 -10.51 15.57 45.98
CA GLY A 182 -9.45 15.35 46.96
C GLY A 182 -8.98 16.69 47.55
#